data_d9c63eda989ef22a70e575367e047825
#
_entry.id   d9c63eda989ef22a70e575367e047825
#
_cell.length_a   1.000
_cell.length_b   1.000
_cell.length_c   1.000
_cell.angle_alpha   90.00
_cell.angle_beta   90.00
_cell.angle_gamma   90.00
#
_symmetry.space_group_name_H-M   'P 1'
#
loop_
_entity.id
_entity.type
_entity.pdbx_description
1 polymer ?
#
loop_
_entity_poly.entity_id
_entity_poly.type
_entity_poly.pdbx_seq_one_letter_code
_entity_poly.pdbx_strand_id
1 'polypeptide(L)'
;MAWTVEDAPWWTRAVVYQIYPRSFQDSDGDGVGDLRGVLSRLDHLEALGVDVVWLSPIYRSPQDDNGYDISDYQDVDPAFGTLADLDELIAALHARGMKLVMDLVVNHTSDEHPWFVESRSSVTSPKRDWYWWRGPRDGMAAGQPGAEPTNWHSFFSGSTWELDEASGEYYLHLFSRKQPDLNWENPEVRAAVHAMMRWWLDRGVDGFRMDVINVISKDTALPDGPVVAGVWGDGSPHYTDGPRVHEYLHEMHRE
;
A
#
# COMPACT_ATOMS: atom_id res chain seq x y z
N MET A 1 12.23 -26.05 -9.06
CA MET A 1 12.46 -27.23 -8.23
C MET A 1 11.12 -27.68 -7.68
N ALA A 2 10.78 -28.98 -7.76
CA ALA A 2 9.60 -29.50 -7.07
C ALA A 2 10.00 -29.81 -5.62
N TRP A 3 9.31 -29.21 -4.67
CA TRP A 3 9.48 -29.47 -3.24
C TRP A 3 8.87 -30.84 -2.89
N THR A 4 9.55 -31.63 -2.05
CA THR A 4 8.87 -32.74 -1.38
C THR A 4 7.98 -32.20 -0.26
N VAL A 5 7.00 -32.99 0.20
CA VAL A 5 6.10 -32.56 1.29
C VAL A 5 6.88 -32.26 2.59
N GLU A 6 8.04 -32.89 2.79
CA GLU A 6 8.89 -32.73 3.97
C GLU A 6 9.81 -31.50 3.87
N ASP A 7 10.24 -31.12 2.64
CA ASP A 7 11.15 -29.99 2.38
C ASP A 7 10.40 -28.70 2.02
N ALA A 8 9.07 -28.73 1.97
CA ALA A 8 8.28 -27.58 1.58
C ALA A 8 8.36 -26.49 2.68
N PRO A 9 8.58 -25.20 2.30
CA PRO A 9 8.56 -24.12 3.26
C PRO A 9 7.27 -24.12 4.10
N TRP A 10 7.36 -23.71 5.36
CA TRP A 10 6.24 -23.72 6.31
C TRP A 10 4.96 -23.04 5.76
N TRP A 11 5.14 -21.93 5.05
CA TRP A 11 4.04 -21.12 4.50
C TRP A 11 3.24 -21.83 3.40
N THR A 12 3.75 -22.89 2.78
CA THR A 12 3.03 -23.66 1.74
C THR A 12 1.86 -24.48 2.30
N ARG A 13 1.81 -24.66 3.62
CA ARG A 13 0.77 -25.43 4.33
C ARG A 13 0.04 -24.61 5.38
N ALA A 14 0.43 -23.35 5.55
CA ALA A 14 -0.11 -22.48 6.57
C ALA A 14 -1.56 -22.09 6.27
N VAL A 15 -2.40 -22.15 7.29
CA VAL A 15 -3.74 -21.57 7.28
C VAL A 15 -3.64 -20.10 7.65
N VAL A 16 -3.90 -19.22 6.70
CA VAL A 16 -3.90 -17.77 6.91
C VAL A 16 -5.30 -17.29 7.22
N TYR A 17 -5.47 -16.58 8.33
CA TYR A 17 -6.73 -15.95 8.72
C TYR A 17 -6.61 -14.43 8.66
N GLN A 18 -7.39 -13.80 7.80
CA GLN A 18 -7.43 -12.35 7.70
C GLN A 18 -8.28 -11.76 8.83
N ILE A 19 -7.73 -10.78 9.53
CA ILE A 19 -8.45 -9.94 10.47
C ILE A 19 -8.56 -8.53 9.92
N TYR A 20 -9.77 -8.04 9.77
CA TYR A 20 -10.07 -6.62 9.61
C TYR A 20 -10.29 -6.02 11.00
N PRO A 21 -9.31 -5.32 11.60
CA PRO A 21 -9.34 -4.98 13.03
C PRO A 21 -10.62 -4.25 13.42
N ARG A 22 -11.00 -3.25 12.63
CA ARG A 22 -12.19 -2.39 12.85
C ARG A 22 -13.48 -3.17 13.15
N SER A 23 -13.66 -4.36 12.57
CA SER A 23 -14.90 -5.14 12.69
C SER A 23 -14.74 -6.48 13.42
N PHE A 24 -13.54 -6.78 13.96
CA PHE A 24 -13.28 -8.08 14.55
C PHE A 24 -13.71 -8.17 16.02
N GLN A 25 -13.18 -7.31 16.87
CA GLN A 25 -13.52 -7.26 18.29
C GLN A 25 -13.18 -5.89 18.86
N ASP A 26 -14.18 -5.22 19.40
CA ASP A 26 -14.08 -3.99 20.16
C ASP A 26 -13.75 -4.34 21.62
N SER A 27 -12.71 -3.75 22.18
CA SER A 27 -12.27 -4.02 23.55
C SER A 27 -12.69 -2.96 24.56
N ASP A 28 -13.00 -1.74 24.12
CA ASP A 28 -13.30 -0.60 24.99
C ASP A 28 -14.75 -0.07 24.87
N GLY A 29 -15.51 -0.57 23.89
CA GLY A 29 -16.94 -0.28 23.72
C GLY A 29 -17.23 0.98 22.91
N ASP A 30 -16.28 1.45 22.10
CA ASP A 30 -16.46 2.64 21.25
C ASP A 30 -17.14 2.32 19.91
N GLY A 31 -17.33 1.04 19.59
CA GLY A 31 -17.95 0.54 18.36
C GLY A 31 -16.94 0.20 17.27
N VAL A 32 -15.64 0.36 17.51
CA VAL A 32 -14.54 0.03 16.58
C VAL A 32 -13.70 -1.10 17.17
N GLY A 33 -13.45 -2.13 16.38
CA GLY A 33 -12.53 -3.20 16.80
C GLY A 33 -11.08 -2.72 16.80
N ASP A 34 -10.28 -3.30 17.70
CA ASP A 34 -8.91 -2.86 17.98
C ASP A 34 -7.94 -4.02 18.25
N LEU A 35 -6.64 -3.72 18.44
CA LEU A 35 -5.59 -4.72 18.65
C LEU A 35 -5.79 -5.48 19.98
N ARG A 36 -6.30 -4.82 21.02
CA ARG A 36 -6.61 -5.48 22.30
C ARG A 36 -7.80 -6.43 22.16
N GLY A 37 -8.75 -6.07 21.32
CA GLY A 37 -9.85 -6.96 20.94
C GLY A 37 -9.32 -8.20 20.21
N VAL A 38 -8.39 -8.04 19.24
CA VAL A 38 -7.73 -9.17 18.59
C VAL A 38 -7.02 -10.03 19.62
N LEU A 39 -6.23 -9.42 20.51
CA LEU A 39 -5.51 -10.12 21.57
C LEU A 39 -6.45 -10.97 22.44
N SER A 40 -7.64 -10.47 22.76
CA SER A 40 -8.65 -11.15 23.58
C SER A 40 -9.25 -12.39 22.92
N ARG A 41 -9.03 -12.58 21.59
CA ARG A 41 -9.61 -13.66 20.79
C ARG A 41 -8.59 -14.68 20.27
N LEU A 42 -7.34 -14.63 20.73
CA LEU A 42 -6.29 -15.56 20.28
C LEU A 42 -6.62 -17.03 20.55
N ASP A 43 -7.29 -17.35 21.66
CA ASP A 43 -7.70 -18.73 21.97
C ASP A 43 -8.72 -19.26 20.93
N HIS A 44 -9.57 -18.39 20.39
CA HIS A 44 -10.47 -18.74 19.29
C HIS A 44 -9.71 -19.05 18.00
N LEU A 45 -8.71 -18.23 17.65
CA LEU A 45 -7.89 -18.42 16.46
C LEU A 45 -7.06 -19.72 16.56
N GLU A 46 -6.50 -19.98 17.74
CA GLU A 46 -5.77 -21.22 18.03
C GLU A 46 -6.69 -22.45 17.90
N ALA A 47 -7.90 -22.40 18.46
CA ALA A 47 -8.88 -23.48 18.35
C ALA A 47 -9.34 -23.74 16.90
N LEU A 48 -9.29 -22.73 16.03
CA LEU A 48 -9.56 -22.88 14.59
C LEU A 48 -8.39 -23.49 13.82
N GLY A 49 -7.21 -23.62 14.43
CA GLY A 49 -6.00 -24.11 13.76
C GLY A 49 -5.37 -23.09 12.81
N VAL A 50 -5.43 -21.81 13.16
CA VAL A 50 -4.79 -20.74 12.39
C VAL A 50 -3.28 -20.77 12.61
N ASP A 51 -2.51 -20.76 11.52
CA ASP A 51 -1.05 -20.67 11.57
C ASP A 51 -0.55 -19.24 11.42
N VAL A 52 -1.27 -18.42 10.66
CA VAL A 52 -0.88 -17.04 10.34
C VAL A 52 -2.07 -16.10 10.48
N VAL A 53 -1.90 -15.07 11.25
CA VAL A 53 -2.82 -13.92 11.28
C VAL A 53 -2.34 -12.88 10.28
N TRP A 54 -3.19 -12.50 9.34
CA TRP A 54 -2.98 -11.34 8.49
C TRP A 54 -3.87 -10.19 8.97
N LEU A 55 -3.25 -9.10 9.42
CA LEU A 55 -3.97 -7.86 9.75
C LEU A 55 -4.12 -6.99 8.50
N SER A 56 -5.35 -6.59 8.16
CA SER A 56 -5.58 -5.44 7.27
C SER A 56 -4.94 -4.19 7.88
N PRO A 57 -4.68 -3.12 7.09
CA PRO A 57 -3.86 -2.01 7.53
C PRO A 57 -4.28 -1.42 8.89
N ILE A 58 -3.30 -1.30 9.80
CA ILE A 58 -3.45 -0.69 11.13
C ILE A 58 -2.60 0.59 11.25
N TYR A 59 -1.92 0.96 10.18
CA TYR A 59 -1.07 2.16 10.14
C TYR A 59 -1.88 3.43 10.28
N ARG A 60 -1.23 4.54 10.64
CA ARG A 60 -1.89 5.85 10.62
C ARG A 60 -2.44 6.15 9.23
N SER A 61 -3.70 6.54 9.19
CA SER A 61 -4.41 6.80 7.94
C SER A 61 -5.53 7.82 8.18
N PRO A 62 -5.79 8.77 7.26
CA PRO A 62 -7.01 9.58 7.28
C PRO A 62 -8.28 8.77 6.94
N GLN A 63 -8.15 7.47 6.64
CA GLN A 63 -9.26 6.52 6.44
C GLN A 63 -10.14 6.82 5.22
N ASP A 64 -9.60 7.44 4.18
CA ASP A 64 -10.30 7.67 2.91
C ASP A 64 -10.61 6.34 2.21
N ASP A 65 -9.70 5.38 2.34
CA ASP A 65 -9.82 4.00 1.81
C ASP A 65 -9.59 2.95 2.90
N ASN A 66 -10.27 3.10 4.04
CA ASN A 66 -10.29 2.13 5.14
C ASN A 66 -8.89 1.67 5.61
N GLY A 67 -7.92 2.58 5.64
CA GLY A 67 -6.56 2.34 6.08
C GLY A 67 -5.55 2.06 4.96
N TYR A 68 -5.99 1.86 3.72
CA TYR A 68 -5.09 1.69 2.58
C TYR A 68 -4.50 3.02 2.07
N ASP A 69 -4.91 4.15 2.59
CA ASP A 69 -4.34 5.48 2.40
C ASP A 69 -3.42 5.83 3.59
N ILE A 70 -2.19 5.29 3.59
CA ILE A 70 -1.28 5.33 4.73
C ILE A 70 -0.57 6.67 4.80
N SER A 71 -0.69 7.36 5.97
CA SER A 71 0.00 8.63 6.25
C SER A 71 1.27 8.47 7.09
N ASP A 72 1.43 7.35 7.80
CA ASP A 72 2.67 6.97 8.50
C ASP A 72 2.77 5.45 8.56
N TYR A 73 3.81 4.90 7.91
CA TYR A 73 4.05 3.45 7.85
C TYR A 73 4.64 2.86 9.14
N GLN A 74 5.16 3.68 10.04
CA GLN A 74 5.90 3.23 11.22
C GLN A 74 5.19 3.55 12.55
N ASP A 75 3.87 3.78 12.49
CA ASP A 75 3.04 3.96 13.66
C ASP A 75 1.68 3.24 13.48
N VAL A 76 1.01 2.97 14.59
CA VAL A 76 -0.34 2.40 14.64
C VAL A 76 -1.36 3.54 14.71
N ASP A 77 -2.45 3.42 13.95
CA ASP A 77 -3.55 4.37 14.04
C ASP A 77 -4.17 4.31 15.45
N PRO A 78 -4.37 5.46 16.11
CA PRO A 78 -4.95 5.51 17.47
C PRO A 78 -6.31 4.82 17.59
N ALA A 79 -7.07 4.70 16.51
CA ALA A 79 -8.34 3.97 16.51
C ALA A 79 -8.15 2.45 16.72
N PHE A 80 -6.96 1.93 16.46
CA PHE A 80 -6.66 0.49 16.63
C PHE A 80 -5.76 0.19 17.84
N GLY A 81 -5.17 1.20 18.45
CA GLY A 81 -4.29 1.04 19.59
C GLY A 81 -2.93 1.71 19.42
N THR A 82 -1.90 1.10 19.96
CA THR A 82 -0.54 1.61 19.99
C THR A 82 0.47 0.59 19.47
N LEU A 83 1.72 1.04 19.20
CA LEU A 83 2.83 0.13 18.90
C LEU A 83 3.08 -0.88 20.05
N ALA A 84 2.84 -0.49 21.31
CA ALA A 84 2.98 -1.40 22.45
C ALA A 84 1.90 -2.50 22.43
N ASP A 85 0.67 -2.18 22.03
CA ASP A 85 -0.39 -3.18 21.86
C ASP A 85 -0.06 -4.16 20.75
N LEU A 86 0.56 -3.68 19.67
CA LEU A 86 1.04 -4.54 18.58
C LEU A 86 2.19 -5.44 19.05
N ASP A 87 3.15 -4.93 19.81
CA ASP A 87 4.25 -5.73 20.38
C ASP A 87 3.71 -6.87 21.28
N GLU A 88 2.71 -6.55 22.11
CA GLU A 88 2.03 -7.55 22.94
C GLU A 88 1.33 -8.61 22.07
N LEU A 89 0.65 -8.19 21.00
CA LEU A 89 -0.02 -9.11 20.07
C LEU A 89 0.99 -10.02 19.37
N ILE A 90 2.11 -9.49 18.86
CA ILE A 90 3.19 -10.27 18.24
C ILE A 90 3.71 -11.33 19.22
N ALA A 91 4.04 -10.92 20.44
CA ALA A 91 4.55 -11.84 21.46
C ALA A 91 3.53 -12.93 21.82
N ALA A 92 2.25 -12.59 21.92
CA ALA A 92 1.19 -13.53 22.25
C ALA A 92 0.88 -14.52 21.11
N LEU A 93 0.98 -14.08 19.83
CA LEU A 93 0.88 -14.96 18.67
C LEU A 93 2.06 -15.94 18.63
N HIS A 94 3.27 -15.45 18.79
CA HIS A 94 4.48 -16.28 18.78
C HIS A 94 4.48 -17.31 19.92
N ALA A 95 3.99 -16.94 21.12
CA ALA A 95 3.86 -17.88 22.23
C ALA A 95 2.92 -19.06 21.95
N ARG A 96 2.00 -18.90 20.99
CA ARG A 96 1.08 -19.94 20.51
C ARG A 96 1.57 -20.63 19.22
N GLY A 97 2.76 -20.31 18.72
CA GLY A 97 3.29 -20.81 17.47
C GLY A 97 2.64 -20.22 16.20
N MET A 98 1.80 -19.20 16.36
CA MET A 98 1.19 -18.45 15.25
C MET A 98 2.12 -17.33 14.79
N LYS A 99 1.96 -16.88 13.55
CA LYS A 99 2.73 -15.81 12.91
C LYS A 99 1.87 -14.61 12.60
N LEU A 100 2.51 -13.43 12.52
CA LEU A 100 1.86 -12.21 12.09
C LEU A 100 2.34 -11.77 10.72
N VAL A 101 1.40 -11.54 9.80
CA VAL A 101 1.62 -10.91 8.48
C VAL A 101 0.86 -9.59 8.46
N MET A 102 1.55 -8.52 8.08
CA MET A 102 0.96 -7.19 7.91
C MET A 102 0.74 -6.86 6.43
N ASP A 103 -0.16 -5.93 6.17
CA ASP A 103 -0.36 -5.41 4.82
C ASP A 103 0.80 -4.52 4.39
N LEU A 104 1.35 -4.72 3.21
CA LEU A 104 2.37 -3.89 2.59
C LEU A 104 1.74 -3.10 1.43
N VAL A 105 1.34 -1.87 1.71
CA VAL A 105 0.70 -0.97 0.75
C VAL A 105 1.73 0.02 0.24
N VAL A 106 2.39 -0.31 -0.87
CA VAL A 106 3.55 0.46 -1.37
C VAL A 106 3.44 0.89 -2.83
N ASN A 107 2.27 0.70 -3.45
CA ASN A 107 2.00 1.35 -4.73
C ASN A 107 1.79 2.87 -4.55
N HIS A 108 1.18 3.27 -3.46
CA HIS A 108 0.78 4.65 -3.17
C HIS A 108 0.92 4.96 -1.67
N THR A 109 0.83 6.22 -1.32
CA THR A 109 0.68 6.69 0.06
C THR A 109 -0.61 7.49 0.19
N SER A 110 -0.99 7.89 1.42
CA SER A 110 -1.93 9.01 1.59
C SER A 110 -1.34 10.31 1.01
N ASP A 111 -2.19 11.21 0.56
CA ASP A 111 -1.81 12.59 0.23
C ASP A 111 -1.39 13.40 1.47
N GLU A 112 -1.64 12.88 2.67
CA GLU A 112 -1.19 13.42 3.96
C GLU A 112 0.15 12.84 4.42
N HIS A 113 0.73 11.85 3.70
CA HIS A 113 2.03 11.29 4.03
C HIS A 113 3.14 12.36 3.87
N PRO A 114 4.10 12.47 4.81
CA PRO A 114 5.19 13.45 4.75
C PRO A 114 5.96 13.45 3.42
N TRP A 115 6.13 12.30 2.79
CA TRP A 115 6.78 12.20 1.48
C TRP A 115 5.99 12.94 0.40
N PHE A 116 4.67 12.79 0.36
CA PHE A 116 3.85 13.48 -0.63
C PHE A 116 3.71 14.97 -0.32
N VAL A 117 3.53 15.33 0.94
CA VAL A 117 3.49 16.73 1.38
C VAL A 117 4.77 17.47 0.97
N GLU A 118 5.95 16.85 1.18
CA GLU A 118 7.23 17.40 0.72
C GLU A 118 7.33 17.42 -0.81
N SER A 119 6.94 16.35 -1.50
CA SER A 119 6.92 16.26 -2.97
C SER A 119 6.08 17.37 -3.61
N ARG A 120 4.91 17.62 -3.05
CA ARG A 120 3.95 18.64 -3.55
C ARG A 120 4.39 20.08 -3.25
N SER A 121 5.24 20.30 -2.25
CA SER A 121 5.61 21.63 -1.75
C SER A 121 6.28 22.52 -2.81
N SER A 122 6.96 21.94 -3.80
CA SER A 122 7.62 22.65 -4.89
C SER A 122 7.94 21.71 -6.05
N VAL A 123 7.95 22.21 -7.27
CA VAL A 123 8.44 21.48 -8.47
C VAL A 123 9.95 21.16 -8.39
N THR A 124 10.68 21.82 -7.49
CA THR A 124 12.11 21.56 -7.22
C THR A 124 12.33 20.83 -5.89
N SER A 125 11.29 20.32 -5.28
CA SER A 125 11.39 19.51 -4.06
C SER A 125 12.32 18.29 -4.29
N PRO A 126 13.19 17.94 -3.35
CA PRO A 126 14.01 16.73 -3.47
C PRO A 126 13.18 15.45 -3.56
N LYS A 127 11.93 15.47 -3.08
CA LYS A 127 11.00 14.35 -3.22
C LYS A 127 10.03 14.49 -4.40
N ARG A 128 10.21 15.49 -5.30
CA ARG A 128 9.29 15.64 -6.44
C ARG A 128 9.17 14.35 -7.24
N ASP A 129 10.29 13.72 -7.55
CA ASP A 129 10.37 12.49 -8.31
C ASP A 129 10.06 11.20 -7.50
N TRP A 130 9.66 11.33 -6.25
CA TRP A 130 9.17 10.19 -5.46
C TRP A 130 7.76 9.76 -5.86
N TYR A 131 7.04 10.65 -6.58
CA TYR A 131 5.71 10.43 -7.13
C TYR A 131 5.68 10.72 -8.62
N TRP A 132 4.66 10.25 -9.29
CA TRP A 132 4.49 10.49 -10.72
C TRP A 132 3.84 11.85 -10.96
N TRP A 133 4.63 12.82 -11.40
CA TRP A 133 4.16 14.15 -11.78
C TRP A 133 4.32 14.37 -13.27
N ARG A 134 3.33 14.99 -13.92
CA ARG A 134 3.39 15.35 -15.35
C ARG A 134 2.69 16.69 -15.58
N GLY A 135 3.19 17.45 -16.54
CA GLY A 135 2.48 18.61 -17.10
C GLY A 135 1.21 18.22 -17.85
N PRO A 136 0.37 19.19 -18.21
CA PRO A 136 -0.78 18.94 -19.08
C PRO A 136 -0.34 18.42 -20.44
N ARG A 137 -1.27 17.81 -21.18
CA ARG A 137 -1.04 17.40 -22.58
C ARG A 137 -0.49 18.54 -23.42
N ASP A 138 0.35 18.21 -24.39
CA ASP A 138 0.95 19.18 -25.29
C ASP A 138 -0.11 20.09 -25.94
N GLY A 139 0.11 21.39 -25.84
CA GLY A 139 -0.77 22.42 -26.39
C GLY A 139 -2.03 22.71 -25.57
N MET A 140 -2.21 22.11 -24.40
CA MET A 140 -3.33 22.37 -23.50
C MET A 140 -2.87 23.11 -22.25
N ALA A 141 -3.75 23.93 -21.67
CA ALA A 141 -3.51 24.52 -20.37
C ALA A 141 -3.99 23.57 -19.27
N ALA A 142 -3.28 23.59 -18.12
CA ALA A 142 -3.68 22.80 -16.96
C ALA A 142 -5.12 23.14 -16.53
N GLY A 143 -5.89 22.14 -16.13
CA GLY A 143 -7.29 22.28 -15.73
C GLY A 143 -8.30 22.36 -16.90
N GLN A 144 -7.86 22.38 -18.16
CA GLN A 144 -8.78 22.25 -19.27
C GLN A 144 -9.29 20.80 -19.38
N PRO A 145 -10.57 20.59 -19.75
CA PRO A 145 -11.09 19.25 -19.99
C PRO A 145 -10.25 18.49 -21.01
N GLY A 146 -9.73 17.32 -20.66
CA GLY A 146 -8.87 16.50 -21.51
C GLY A 146 -7.38 16.87 -21.48
N ALA A 147 -6.98 17.79 -20.56
CA ALA A 147 -5.57 18.16 -20.37
C ALA A 147 -4.78 17.17 -19.50
N GLU A 148 -5.46 16.18 -18.92
CA GLU A 148 -4.82 15.14 -18.13
C GLU A 148 -3.74 14.41 -18.95
N PRO A 149 -2.57 14.07 -18.35
CA PRO A 149 -1.43 13.48 -19.07
C PRO A 149 -1.76 12.23 -19.89
N THR A 150 -2.65 11.39 -19.38
CA THR A 150 -3.20 10.23 -20.11
C THR A 150 -4.72 10.18 -19.98
N ASN A 151 -5.36 9.32 -20.78
CA ASN A 151 -6.80 9.10 -20.69
C ASN A 151 -7.20 8.01 -19.69
N TRP A 152 -6.30 7.56 -18.82
CA TRP A 152 -6.52 6.41 -17.96
C TRP A 152 -7.65 6.65 -16.96
N HIS A 153 -8.48 5.62 -16.80
CA HIS A 153 -9.56 5.61 -15.80
C HIS A 153 -9.05 5.03 -14.47
N SER A 154 -9.38 5.69 -13.36
CA SER A 154 -9.08 5.20 -12.03
C SER A 154 -9.87 3.93 -11.69
N PHE A 155 -9.32 3.06 -10.84
CA PHE A 155 -10.04 1.89 -10.31
C PHE A 155 -11.32 2.27 -9.56
N PHE A 156 -11.39 3.46 -8.98
CA PHE A 156 -12.59 3.92 -8.30
C PHE A 156 -13.52 4.70 -9.23
N SER A 157 -13.09 5.84 -9.75
CA SER A 157 -13.85 6.61 -10.73
C SER A 157 -13.05 7.81 -11.28
N GLY A 158 -13.37 8.23 -12.49
CA GLY A 158 -12.80 9.42 -13.11
C GLY A 158 -11.37 9.23 -13.62
N SER A 159 -10.63 10.32 -13.72
CA SER A 159 -9.23 10.33 -14.15
C SER A 159 -8.32 9.66 -13.12
N THR A 160 -7.20 9.11 -13.58
CA THR A 160 -6.06 8.74 -12.73
C THR A 160 -5.13 9.92 -12.42
N TRP A 161 -5.47 11.11 -12.88
CA TRP A 161 -4.64 12.31 -12.73
C TRP A 161 -5.41 13.41 -12.01
N GLU A 162 -4.82 13.93 -10.93
CA GLU A 162 -5.35 15.07 -10.19
C GLU A 162 -4.44 16.29 -10.38
N LEU A 163 -5.04 17.44 -10.68
CA LEU A 163 -4.33 18.70 -10.85
C LEU A 163 -3.87 19.28 -9.50
N ASP A 164 -2.60 19.57 -9.38
CA ASP A 164 -2.09 20.46 -8.36
C ASP A 164 -2.07 21.91 -8.91
N GLU A 165 -3.04 22.69 -8.51
CA GLU A 165 -3.18 24.07 -9.00
C GLU A 165 -1.96 24.95 -8.71
N ALA A 166 -1.23 24.65 -7.62
CA ALA A 166 -0.07 25.43 -7.23
C ALA A 166 1.12 25.26 -8.18
N SER A 167 1.34 24.07 -8.69
CA SER A 167 2.42 23.77 -9.65
C SER A 167 1.96 23.80 -11.10
N GLY A 168 0.65 23.66 -11.36
CA GLY A 168 0.10 23.47 -12.71
C GLY A 168 0.41 22.09 -13.30
N GLU A 169 0.90 21.16 -12.50
CA GLU A 169 1.16 19.76 -12.90
C GLU A 169 0.12 18.82 -12.29
N TYR A 170 0.04 17.61 -12.82
CA TYR A 170 -0.85 16.56 -12.34
C TYR A 170 -0.03 15.47 -11.66
N TYR A 171 -0.54 14.89 -10.58
CA TYR A 171 -0.01 13.66 -10.00
C TYR A 171 -0.88 12.46 -10.35
N LEU A 172 -0.23 11.31 -10.50
CA LEU A 172 -0.89 10.04 -10.79
C LEU A 172 -1.49 9.45 -9.51
N HIS A 173 -2.72 8.92 -9.62
CA HIS A 173 -3.36 8.08 -8.62
C HIS A 173 -4.20 7.01 -9.31
N LEU A 174 -3.83 5.75 -9.19
CA LEU A 174 -4.62 4.67 -9.78
C LEU A 174 -5.92 4.42 -9.02
N PHE A 175 -5.96 4.77 -7.72
CA PHE A 175 -7.10 4.60 -6.82
C PHE A 175 -7.74 5.96 -6.47
N SER A 176 -7.93 6.26 -5.19
CA SER A 176 -8.43 7.57 -4.77
C SER A 176 -7.44 8.70 -5.12
N ARG A 177 -7.95 9.89 -5.43
CA ARG A 177 -7.13 11.09 -5.54
C ARG A 177 -6.32 11.40 -4.26
N LYS A 178 -6.73 10.82 -3.12
CA LYS A 178 -6.00 10.89 -1.86
C LYS A 178 -4.92 9.81 -1.73
N GLN A 179 -4.68 9.01 -2.76
CA GLN A 179 -3.69 7.93 -2.81
C GLN A 179 -2.72 8.14 -3.97
N PRO A 180 -1.83 9.17 -3.91
CA PRO A 180 -0.84 9.42 -4.95
C PRO A 180 0.12 8.24 -5.11
N ASP A 181 0.37 7.84 -6.36
CA ASP A 181 1.21 6.69 -6.71
C ASP A 181 2.70 7.01 -6.55
N LEU A 182 3.41 6.13 -5.85
CA LEU A 182 4.85 6.19 -5.69
C LEU A 182 5.57 5.86 -7.01
N ASN A 183 6.65 6.58 -7.28
CA ASN A 183 7.51 6.34 -8.43
C ASN A 183 8.60 5.29 -8.12
N TRP A 184 8.30 4.03 -8.38
CA TRP A 184 9.24 2.91 -8.16
C TRP A 184 10.46 2.92 -9.08
N GLU A 185 10.48 3.73 -10.14
CA GLU A 185 11.70 3.97 -10.93
C GLU A 185 12.78 4.66 -10.08
N ASN A 186 12.38 5.48 -9.11
CA ASN A 186 13.27 6.17 -8.21
C ASN A 186 13.87 5.19 -7.16
N PRO A 187 15.21 5.00 -7.12
CA PRO A 187 15.84 4.08 -6.17
C PRO A 187 15.72 4.53 -4.71
N GLU A 188 15.53 5.84 -4.43
CA GLU A 188 15.34 6.33 -3.07
C GLU A 188 13.98 5.89 -2.50
N VAL A 189 12.93 5.83 -3.34
CA VAL A 189 11.62 5.27 -2.98
C VAL A 189 11.77 3.81 -2.57
N ARG A 190 12.45 3.00 -3.40
CA ARG A 190 12.68 1.58 -3.10
C ARG A 190 13.47 1.39 -1.81
N ALA A 191 14.55 2.16 -1.63
CA ALA A 191 15.36 2.12 -0.41
C ALA A 191 14.54 2.47 0.85
N ALA A 192 13.66 3.48 0.76
CA ALA A 192 12.79 3.88 1.86
C ALA A 192 11.77 2.79 2.20
N VAL A 193 11.16 2.16 1.19
CA VAL A 193 10.24 1.03 1.37
C VAL A 193 10.96 -0.15 2.02
N HIS A 194 12.15 -0.53 1.54
CA HIS A 194 12.92 -1.62 2.12
C HIS A 194 13.34 -1.33 3.57
N ALA A 195 13.71 -0.08 3.88
CA ALA A 195 14.03 0.32 5.25
C ALA A 195 12.82 0.19 6.18
N MET A 196 11.62 0.58 5.71
CA MET A 196 10.36 0.42 6.44
C MET A 196 10.04 -1.06 6.67
N MET A 197 10.20 -1.91 5.65
CA MET A 197 9.98 -3.35 5.78
C MET A 197 10.92 -3.97 6.84
N ARG A 198 12.22 -3.65 6.78
CA ARG A 198 13.20 -4.12 7.79
C ARG A 198 12.81 -3.67 9.19
N TRP A 199 12.34 -2.45 9.36
CA TRP A 199 11.91 -1.93 10.66
C TRP A 199 10.78 -2.76 11.28
N TRP A 200 9.82 -3.23 10.46
CA TRP A 200 8.75 -4.11 10.92
C TRP A 200 9.23 -5.54 11.21
N LEU A 201 10.12 -6.09 10.36
CA LEU A 201 10.71 -7.40 10.59
C LEU A 201 11.56 -7.41 11.87
N ASP A 202 12.35 -6.36 12.10
CA ASP A 202 13.15 -6.18 13.33
C ASP A 202 12.24 -6.07 14.58
N ARG A 203 11.02 -5.57 14.40
CA ARG A 203 10.01 -5.51 15.47
C ARG A 203 9.35 -6.85 15.77
N GLY A 204 9.47 -7.84 14.89
CA GLY A 204 8.96 -9.18 15.07
C GLY A 204 7.81 -9.59 14.15
N VAL A 205 7.45 -8.77 13.16
CA VAL A 205 6.52 -9.17 12.11
C VAL A 205 7.14 -10.28 11.27
N ASP A 206 6.39 -11.34 10.97
CA ASP A 206 6.90 -12.54 10.25
C ASP A 206 6.86 -12.41 8.73
N GLY A 207 6.16 -11.42 8.19
CA GLY A 207 6.05 -11.21 6.74
C GLY A 207 4.99 -10.19 6.35
N PHE A 208 4.78 -10.09 5.04
CA PHE A 208 3.86 -9.10 4.48
C PHE A 208 2.90 -9.74 3.47
N ARG A 209 1.66 -9.29 3.50
CA ARG A 209 0.74 -9.43 2.36
C ARG A 209 0.90 -8.18 1.49
N MET A 210 1.30 -8.39 0.27
CA MET A 210 1.62 -7.29 -0.66
C MET A 210 0.36 -6.81 -1.38
N ASP A 211 -0.12 -5.62 -1.01
CA ASP A 211 -1.29 -5.01 -1.62
C ASP A 211 -0.94 -4.46 -3.01
N VAL A 212 -1.79 -4.77 -3.99
CA VAL A 212 -1.70 -4.32 -5.39
C VAL A 212 -0.26 -4.25 -5.95
N ILE A 213 0.59 -5.17 -5.52
CA ILE A 213 2.03 -5.18 -5.83
C ILE A 213 2.32 -5.29 -7.34
N ASN A 214 1.37 -5.81 -8.08
CA ASN A 214 1.48 -5.96 -9.53
C ASN A 214 1.34 -4.63 -10.30
N VAL A 215 1.01 -3.52 -9.65
CA VAL A 215 0.89 -2.21 -10.31
C VAL A 215 2.00 -1.21 -9.94
N ILE A 216 3.01 -1.62 -9.19
CA ILE A 216 4.13 -0.74 -8.81
C ILE A 216 5.05 -0.36 -9.98
N SER A 217 5.13 -1.20 -11.02
CA SER A 217 5.92 -0.94 -12.23
C SER A 217 5.01 -0.44 -13.34
N LYS A 218 5.33 0.72 -13.87
CA LYS A 218 4.55 1.38 -14.93
C LYS A 218 5.40 1.58 -16.20
N ASP A 219 4.74 1.63 -17.36
CA ASP A 219 5.39 2.12 -18.58
C ASP A 219 5.74 3.60 -18.39
N THR A 220 7.01 3.92 -18.42
CA THR A 220 7.50 5.29 -18.15
C THR A 220 7.10 6.30 -19.25
N ALA A 221 6.74 5.80 -20.44
CA ALA A 221 6.22 6.63 -21.54
C ALA A 221 4.79 7.10 -21.29
N LEU A 222 4.07 6.44 -20.37
CA LEU A 222 2.69 6.77 -19.98
C LEU A 222 1.78 6.98 -21.22
N PRO A 223 1.65 6.00 -22.11
CA PRO A 223 0.83 6.17 -23.31
C PRO A 223 -0.67 6.12 -22.97
N ASP A 224 -1.50 6.67 -23.83
CA ASP A 224 -2.95 6.53 -23.72
C ASP A 224 -3.36 5.06 -23.84
N GLY A 225 -4.34 4.66 -23.03
CA GLY A 225 -4.99 3.37 -23.15
C GLY A 225 -6.09 3.35 -24.24
N PRO A 226 -6.49 2.17 -24.74
CA PRO A 226 -7.62 2.05 -25.64
C PRO A 226 -8.89 2.57 -24.99
N VAL A 227 -9.65 3.41 -25.70
CA VAL A 227 -10.89 4.00 -25.16
C VAL A 227 -11.93 2.90 -24.94
N VAL A 228 -12.46 2.81 -23.73
CA VAL A 228 -13.46 1.81 -23.32
C VAL A 228 -14.84 2.43 -23.06
N ALA A 229 -14.90 3.70 -22.62
CA ALA A 229 -16.16 4.41 -22.41
C ALA A 229 -15.96 5.93 -22.47
N GLY A 230 -16.68 6.61 -23.33
CA GLY A 230 -16.61 8.07 -23.45
C GLY A 230 -15.20 8.56 -23.79
N VAL A 231 -14.57 9.29 -22.88
CA VAL A 231 -13.20 9.81 -23.01
C VAL A 231 -12.15 8.96 -22.30
N TRP A 232 -12.59 7.99 -21.49
CA TRP A 232 -11.73 7.19 -20.63
C TRP A 232 -11.12 6.00 -21.38
N GLY A 233 -9.84 5.77 -21.17
CA GLY A 233 -9.10 4.63 -21.68
C GLY A 233 -8.74 3.62 -20.60
N ASP A 234 -8.56 2.37 -20.98
CA ASP A 234 -8.01 1.33 -20.14
C ASP A 234 -6.48 1.48 -20.07
N GLY A 235 -6.00 1.98 -18.93
CA GLY A 235 -4.57 2.11 -18.65
C GLY A 235 -3.91 0.81 -18.19
N SER A 236 -4.68 -0.23 -17.87
CA SER A 236 -4.16 -1.46 -17.24
C SER A 236 -3.01 -2.13 -18.01
N PRO A 237 -2.96 -2.15 -19.35
CA PRO A 237 -1.82 -2.69 -20.08
C PRO A 237 -0.50 -1.96 -19.83
N HIS A 238 -0.54 -0.76 -19.27
CA HIS A 238 0.62 0.11 -19.07
C HIS A 238 1.10 0.20 -17.61
N TYR A 239 0.29 -0.32 -16.66
CA TYR A 239 0.67 -0.32 -15.25
C TYR A 239 0.44 -1.66 -14.53
N THR A 240 -0.24 -2.64 -15.15
CA THR A 240 -0.41 -3.97 -14.55
C THR A 240 0.70 -4.89 -15.03
N ASP A 241 1.37 -5.56 -14.07
CA ASP A 241 2.50 -6.46 -14.37
C ASP A 241 3.57 -5.81 -15.25
N GLY A 242 3.86 -4.54 -14.97
CA GLY A 242 4.73 -3.71 -15.78
C GLY A 242 6.17 -4.27 -15.91
N PRO A 243 6.98 -3.67 -16.80
CA PRO A 243 8.21 -4.31 -17.32
C PRO A 243 9.26 -4.60 -16.24
N ARG A 244 9.24 -3.91 -15.10
CA ARG A 244 10.23 -4.06 -14.03
C ARG A 244 9.67 -4.66 -12.74
N VAL A 245 8.41 -5.12 -12.70
CA VAL A 245 7.79 -5.63 -11.47
C VAL A 245 8.61 -6.78 -10.86
N HIS A 246 9.08 -7.74 -11.66
CA HIS A 246 9.91 -8.83 -11.16
C HIS A 246 11.30 -8.39 -10.72
N GLU A 247 11.88 -7.36 -11.35
CA GLU A 247 13.13 -6.74 -10.89
C GLU A 247 12.97 -6.18 -9.48
N TYR A 248 11.90 -5.43 -9.23
CA TYR A 248 11.61 -4.85 -7.91
C TYR A 248 11.32 -5.91 -6.85
N LEU A 249 10.58 -6.96 -7.20
CA LEU A 249 10.33 -8.08 -6.28
C LEU A 249 11.62 -8.85 -5.94
N HIS A 250 12.52 -9.05 -6.92
CA HIS A 250 13.82 -9.66 -6.67
C HIS A 250 14.73 -8.76 -5.83
N GLU A 251 14.69 -7.43 -6.03
CA GLU A 251 15.39 -6.47 -5.19
C GLU A 251 14.88 -6.54 -3.75
N MET A 252 13.56 -6.46 -3.56
CA MET A 252 12.90 -6.58 -2.26
C MET A 252 13.24 -7.89 -1.52
N HIS A 253 13.36 -9.00 -2.25
CA HIS A 253 13.72 -10.29 -1.67
C HIS A 253 15.19 -10.37 -1.22
N ARG A 254 16.09 -9.61 -1.84
CA ARG A 254 17.52 -9.60 -1.47
C ARG A 254 17.82 -8.71 -0.28
N GLU A 255 17.03 -7.65 -0.09
CA GLU A 255 17.17 -6.66 0.96
C GLU A 255 16.57 -7.13 2.31
#